data_d79d75de7064de7dcae68ba68fefa296
#
_entry.id   d79d75de7064de7dcae68ba68fefa296
#
_cell.length_a   1.000
_cell.length_b   1.000
_cell.length_c   1.000
_cell.angle_alpha   90.00
_cell.angle_beta   90.00
_cell.angle_gamma   90.00
#
_symmetry.space_group_name_H-M   'P 1'
#
loop_
_entity.id
_entity.type
_entity.pdbx_description
1 polymer ?
#
loop_
_entity_poly.entity_id
_entity_poly.type
_entity_poly.pdbx_seq_one_letter_code
_entity_poly.pdbx_strand_id
1 'polypeptide(L)'
;MSKNGKRSVSHSSVKGRGTHKVQGSKFRVHKKPNIFVRLLQLMPGWAVWIGGAVILALYIYFFYYIFVSPFGFRWRALYGDVSYPAGYEIHGIDISHHQGNIDWDELRDKGLIDERPIRFIMIKATEGASRVDENFRDNFHQAREHGFTRGAYHFYSVHSSARDQANFFIRKVKLEKGDLPPVLDVEHKPKQQSPQEFKQSVLEWLRIVEEYYGVKPIIYTYYKFKMQYLDDPVFDPYPYWIAHYYVEKVEYKGAWKFWQHTDAGRLPGIKGKVDFNIYNGSFYELRKLTIGARELIGEDAYKD
;
A
#
# COMPACT_ATOMS: atom_id res chain seq x y z
N MET A 1 -21.83 -72.54 -21.29
CA MET A 1 -23.17 -72.94 -21.71
C MET A 1 -23.67 -71.78 -22.57
N SER A 2 -23.69 -72.10 -23.81
CA SER A 2 -24.76 -72.46 -24.80
C SER A 2 -25.44 -71.17 -25.30
N LYS A 3 -25.49 -70.85 -26.49
CA LYS A 3 -25.55 -71.32 -27.85
C LYS A 3 -26.27 -70.21 -28.66
N ASN A 4 -25.62 -69.78 -29.68
CA ASN A 4 -25.98 -69.94 -31.09
C ASN A 4 -27.33 -69.42 -31.56
N GLY A 5 -27.25 -68.66 -32.70
CA GLY A 5 -28.33 -68.53 -33.63
C GLY A 5 -28.01 -67.53 -34.76
N LYS A 6 -27.28 -68.00 -35.78
CA LYS A 6 -27.21 -67.43 -37.12
C LYS A 6 -28.53 -67.64 -37.83
N ARG A 7 -28.96 -66.66 -38.64
CA ARG A 7 -29.62 -66.97 -39.96
C ARG A 7 -29.46 -65.81 -40.92
N SER A 8 -28.87 -66.11 -42.04
CA SER A 8 -28.78 -65.43 -43.30
C SER A 8 -30.04 -65.72 -44.15
N VAL A 9 -30.34 -64.86 -45.09
CA VAL A 9 -30.93 -65.10 -46.45
C VAL A 9 -31.29 -63.69 -47.00
N SER A 10 -30.84 -63.25 -48.02
CA SER A 10 -30.55 -63.38 -49.43
C SER A 10 -31.27 -62.27 -50.25
N HIS A 11 -30.51 -61.72 -51.15
CA HIS A 11 -30.77 -60.96 -52.37
C HIS A 11 -32.18 -60.76 -52.89
N SER A 12 -32.48 -59.48 -53.26
CA SER A 12 -32.97 -59.24 -54.62
C SER A 12 -32.66 -57.79 -55.07
N SER A 13 -32.08 -57.70 -56.22
CA SER A 13 -31.76 -56.48 -56.98
C SER A 13 -32.97 -55.95 -57.68
N VAL A 14 -33.19 -54.64 -57.63
CA VAL A 14 -33.97 -53.93 -58.70
C VAL A 14 -33.22 -52.64 -59.04
N LYS A 15 -32.99 -52.56 -60.35
CA LYS A 15 -32.40 -51.43 -61.05
C LYS A 15 -33.35 -50.22 -61.14
N GLY A 16 -32.78 -49.05 -61.02
CA GLY A 16 -33.05 -48.01 -62.00
C GLY A 16 -33.86 -46.81 -61.56
N ARG A 17 -33.27 -45.71 -61.61
CA ARG A 17 -33.68 -44.43 -62.21
C ARG A 17 -33.49 -43.17 -61.36
N GLY A 18 -32.77 -42.24 -61.97
CA GLY A 18 -33.10 -40.81 -61.88
C GLY A 18 -32.35 -40.02 -60.81
N THR A 19 -31.14 -39.61 -61.12
CA THR A 19 -30.48 -38.52 -60.42
C THR A 19 -31.16 -37.18 -60.71
N HIS A 20 -32.01 -36.72 -59.81
CA HIS A 20 -32.35 -35.29 -59.74
C HIS A 20 -31.34 -34.59 -58.79
N LYS A 21 -30.47 -33.76 -59.43
CA LYS A 21 -29.64 -32.79 -58.69
C LYS A 21 -30.59 -31.73 -58.10
N VAL A 22 -30.82 -31.80 -56.79
CA VAL A 22 -31.44 -30.71 -56.06
C VAL A 22 -30.38 -29.62 -55.90
N GLN A 23 -30.55 -28.53 -56.63
CA GLN A 23 -29.80 -27.30 -56.49
C GLN A 23 -30.15 -26.68 -55.13
N GLY A 24 -29.24 -26.86 -54.12
CA GLY A 24 -29.37 -26.24 -52.82
C GLY A 24 -29.27 -24.71 -52.93
N SER A 25 -30.39 -24.03 -52.80
CA SER A 25 -30.44 -22.59 -52.62
C SER A 25 -29.71 -22.23 -51.33
N LYS A 26 -28.55 -21.59 -51.45
CA LYS A 26 -27.86 -20.97 -50.30
C LYS A 26 -28.71 -19.83 -49.79
N PHE A 27 -29.51 -20.07 -48.75
CA PHE A 27 -30.13 -19.00 -47.98
C PHE A 27 -29.04 -18.18 -47.35
N ARG A 28 -28.76 -16.97 -47.91
CA ARG A 28 -27.97 -15.95 -47.21
C ARG A 28 -28.83 -15.41 -46.09
N VAL A 29 -28.55 -15.85 -44.86
CA VAL A 29 -29.10 -15.22 -43.67
C VAL A 29 -28.50 -13.82 -43.60
N HIS A 30 -29.22 -12.81 -44.00
CA HIS A 30 -28.90 -11.42 -43.74
C HIS A 30 -29.07 -11.19 -42.25
N LYS A 31 -27.92 -11.26 -41.49
CA LYS A 31 -27.92 -10.79 -40.11
C LYS A 31 -28.29 -9.32 -40.13
N LYS A 32 -29.42 -8.97 -39.50
CA LYS A 32 -29.81 -7.56 -39.30
C LYS A 32 -28.61 -6.85 -38.59
N PRO A 33 -28.16 -5.71 -39.14
CA PRO A 33 -27.06 -4.99 -38.51
C PRO A 33 -27.43 -4.62 -37.09
N ASN A 34 -26.44 -4.75 -36.16
CA ASN A 34 -26.57 -4.44 -34.77
C ASN A 34 -27.11 -3.00 -34.62
N ILE A 35 -27.96 -2.76 -33.65
CA ILE A 35 -28.59 -1.45 -33.39
C ILE A 35 -27.56 -0.31 -33.32
N PHE A 36 -26.37 -0.62 -32.85
CA PHE A 36 -25.23 0.29 -32.78
C PHE A 36 -24.73 0.74 -34.16
N VAL A 37 -24.66 -0.19 -35.11
CA VAL A 37 -24.25 0.12 -36.51
C VAL A 37 -25.29 1.00 -37.20
N ARG A 38 -26.57 0.77 -36.93
CA ARG A 38 -27.64 1.62 -37.45
C ARG A 38 -27.61 3.03 -36.90
N LEU A 39 -27.34 3.20 -35.61
CA LEU A 39 -27.18 4.52 -34.97
C LEU A 39 -25.99 5.28 -35.55
N LEU A 40 -24.85 4.61 -35.74
CA LEU A 40 -23.66 5.20 -36.38
C LEU A 40 -23.90 5.66 -37.80
N GLN A 41 -24.73 4.93 -38.60
CA GLN A 41 -25.08 5.29 -39.97
C GLN A 41 -26.03 6.51 -40.06
N LEU A 42 -26.73 6.84 -38.98
CA LEU A 42 -27.62 8.01 -38.91
C LEU A 42 -26.89 9.29 -38.50
N MET A 43 -25.65 9.18 -38.00
CA MET A 43 -24.86 10.33 -37.53
C MET A 43 -24.12 10.98 -38.73
N PRO A 44 -24.05 12.31 -38.78
CA PRO A 44 -23.21 12.98 -39.76
C PRO A 44 -21.75 12.62 -39.55
N GLY A 45 -20.98 12.47 -40.63
CA GLY A 45 -19.59 11.98 -40.55
C GLY A 45 -18.69 12.73 -39.56
N TRP A 46 -18.87 14.06 -39.45
CA TRP A 46 -18.10 14.86 -38.48
C TRP A 46 -18.40 14.46 -37.02
N ALA A 47 -19.63 14.07 -36.69
CA ALA A 47 -20.00 13.65 -35.32
C ALA A 47 -19.36 12.30 -34.96
N VAL A 48 -19.21 11.39 -35.95
CA VAL A 48 -18.46 10.13 -35.73
C VAL A 48 -16.98 10.39 -35.42
N TRP A 49 -16.37 11.33 -36.16
CA TRP A 49 -14.97 11.71 -35.90
C TRP A 49 -14.77 12.38 -34.54
N ILE A 50 -15.68 13.28 -34.13
CA ILE A 50 -15.66 13.91 -32.83
C ILE A 50 -15.84 12.86 -31.73
N GLY A 51 -16.82 11.94 -31.89
CA GLY A 51 -17.03 10.85 -30.94
C GLY A 51 -15.79 9.94 -30.78
N GLY A 52 -15.17 9.60 -31.92
CA GLY A 52 -13.91 8.84 -31.92
C GLY A 52 -12.76 9.58 -31.22
N ALA A 53 -12.60 10.88 -31.47
CA ALA A 53 -11.59 11.70 -30.82
C ALA A 53 -11.81 11.81 -29.29
N VAL A 54 -13.06 11.96 -28.85
CA VAL A 54 -13.42 11.98 -27.43
C VAL A 54 -13.10 10.63 -26.76
N ILE A 55 -13.48 9.53 -27.39
CA ILE A 55 -13.18 8.18 -26.88
C ILE A 55 -11.67 7.97 -26.79
N LEU A 56 -10.91 8.38 -27.80
CA LEU A 56 -9.45 8.29 -27.80
C LEU A 56 -8.83 9.16 -26.68
N ALA A 57 -9.32 10.38 -26.50
CA ALA A 57 -8.86 11.26 -25.42
C ALA A 57 -9.15 10.68 -24.03
N LEU A 58 -10.34 10.11 -23.82
CA LEU A 58 -10.69 9.40 -22.59
C LEU A 58 -9.82 8.17 -22.37
N TYR A 59 -9.52 7.41 -23.43
CA TYR A 59 -8.62 6.27 -23.35
C TYR A 59 -7.20 6.70 -22.98
N ILE A 60 -6.65 7.76 -23.61
CA ILE A 60 -5.34 8.32 -23.29
C ILE A 60 -5.30 8.84 -21.84
N TYR A 61 -6.36 9.55 -21.41
CA TYR A 61 -6.48 10.04 -20.04
C TYR A 61 -6.53 8.88 -19.04
N PHE A 62 -7.32 7.84 -19.31
CA PHE A 62 -7.42 6.64 -18.47
C PHE A 62 -6.09 5.89 -18.39
N PHE A 63 -5.41 5.73 -19.54
CA PHE A 63 -4.08 5.13 -19.61
C PHE A 63 -3.07 5.96 -18.81
N TYR A 64 -3.04 7.27 -19.00
CA TYR A 64 -2.19 8.16 -18.22
C TYR A 64 -2.49 8.03 -16.72
N TYR A 65 -3.76 8.04 -16.34
CA TYR A 65 -4.17 7.94 -14.94
C TYR A 65 -3.72 6.62 -14.29
N ILE A 66 -3.84 5.52 -15.01
CA ILE A 66 -3.47 4.18 -14.48
C ILE A 66 -1.96 3.96 -14.47
N PHE A 67 -1.26 4.36 -15.54
CA PHE A 67 0.13 3.95 -15.76
C PHE A 67 1.17 5.03 -15.43
N VAL A 68 0.80 6.29 -15.50
CA VAL A 68 1.76 7.40 -15.39
C VAL A 68 1.46 8.31 -14.18
N SER A 69 0.18 8.54 -13.86
CA SER A 69 -0.19 9.45 -12.77
C SER A 69 0.33 8.97 -11.41
N PRO A 70 0.97 9.83 -10.63
CA PRO A 70 1.39 9.50 -9.27
C PRO A 70 0.21 9.23 -8.31
N PHE A 71 -1.00 9.55 -8.71
CA PHE A 71 -2.23 9.41 -7.92
C PHE A 71 -3.14 8.26 -8.39
N GLY A 72 -2.77 7.55 -9.47
CA GLY A 72 -3.54 6.45 -10.04
C GLY A 72 -3.13 5.07 -9.54
N PHE A 73 -3.84 4.06 -10.02
CA PHE A 73 -3.49 2.66 -9.82
C PHE A 73 -2.15 2.35 -10.53
N ARG A 74 -1.19 1.80 -9.81
CA ARG A 74 0.13 1.54 -10.37
C ARG A 74 0.32 0.08 -10.71
N TRP A 75 0.49 -0.21 -11.98
CA TRP A 75 0.82 -1.55 -12.47
C TRP A 75 2.08 -2.13 -11.84
N ARG A 76 3.07 -1.30 -11.48
CA ARG A 76 4.29 -1.73 -10.78
C ARG A 76 4.00 -2.46 -9.47
N ALA A 77 2.92 -2.06 -8.76
CA ALA A 77 2.47 -2.76 -7.57
C ALA A 77 2.03 -4.21 -7.84
N LEU A 78 1.55 -4.52 -9.05
CA LEU A 78 1.13 -5.87 -9.44
C LEU A 78 2.31 -6.78 -9.80
N TYR A 79 3.39 -6.21 -10.34
CA TYR A 79 4.55 -6.98 -10.81
C TYR A 79 5.62 -7.16 -9.73
N GLY A 80 5.47 -6.52 -8.55
CA GLY A 80 6.36 -6.74 -7.41
C GLY A 80 7.78 -6.21 -7.58
N ASP A 81 8.02 -5.37 -8.57
CA ASP A 81 9.32 -4.73 -8.73
C ASP A 81 9.52 -3.68 -7.64
N VAL A 82 10.48 -3.93 -6.76
CA VAL A 82 10.88 -2.99 -5.72
C VAL A 82 11.79 -1.96 -6.37
N SER A 83 11.34 -0.69 -6.39
CA SER A 83 12.20 0.43 -6.76
C SER A 83 12.89 0.96 -5.52
N TYR A 84 14.21 1.00 -5.54
CA TYR A 84 15.01 1.57 -4.45
C TYR A 84 15.28 3.04 -4.74
N PRO A 85 14.84 3.98 -3.86
CA PRO A 85 15.16 5.38 -4.03
C PRO A 85 16.66 5.64 -3.88
N ALA A 86 17.26 6.30 -4.86
CA ALA A 86 18.69 6.61 -4.84
C ALA A 86 19.03 7.73 -3.85
N GLY A 87 20.22 7.67 -3.24
CA GLY A 87 20.75 8.74 -2.38
C GLY A 87 20.38 8.64 -0.91
N TYR A 88 19.80 7.52 -0.47
CA TYR A 88 19.47 7.29 0.94
C TYR A 88 20.25 6.08 1.47
N GLU A 89 20.80 6.22 2.68
CA GLU A 89 21.67 5.20 3.27
C GLU A 89 21.01 4.42 4.40
N ILE A 90 19.97 4.98 5.02
CA ILE A 90 19.36 4.41 6.21
C ILE A 90 18.02 3.78 5.86
N HIS A 91 18.01 2.45 5.86
CA HIS A 91 16.85 1.64 5.52
C HIS A 91 16.21 1.03 6.76
N GLY A 92 14.90 0.85 6.68
CA GLY A 92 14.09 0.19 7.70
C GLY A 92 12.90 -0.51 7.09
N ILE A 93 12.12 -1.12 7.94
CA ILE A 93 10.85 -1.79 7.60
C ILE A 93 9.76 -1.37 8.57
N ASP A 94 8.52 -1.61 8.19
CA ASP A 94 7.44 -1.63 9.16
C ASP A 94 6.70 -2.97 9.13
N ILE A 95 6.26 -3.39 10.29
CA ILE A 95 5.66 -4.70 10.53
C ILE A 95 4.45 -4.62 11.46
N SER A 96 3.60 -5.62 11.35
CA SER A 96 2.44 -5.86 12.20
C SER A 96 2.23 -7.38 12.35
N HIS A 97 1.09 -7.79 12.91
CA HIS A 97 0.68 -9.19 12.91
C HIS A 97 0.62 -9.83 11.51
N HIS A 98 0.52 -9.03 10.44
CA HIS A 98 0.47 -9.53 9.05
C HIS A 98 1.74 -10.25 8.62
N GLN A 99 2.90 -9.92 9.18
CA GLN A 99 4.16 -10.58 8.90
C GLN A 99 4.29 -11.94 9.62
N GLY A 100 3.37 -12.24 10.54
CA GLY A 100 3.36 -13.50 11.31
C GLY A 100 4.62 -13.66 12.18
N ASN A 101 5.13 -14.89 12.26
CA ASN A 101 6.36 -15.18 12.98
C ASN A 101 7.57 -14.79 12.14
N ILE A 102 8.46 -14.02 12.73
CA ILE A 102 9.70 -13.52 12.12
C ILE A 102 10.88 -14.34 12.67
N ASP A 103 11.75 -14.80 11.78
CA ASP A 103 13.07 -15.31 12.16
C ASP A 103 14.03 -14.11 12.31
N TRP A 104 14.19 -13.66 13.53
CA TRP A 104 14.94 -12.46 13.88
C TRP A 104 16.44 -12.59 13.67
N ASP A 105 16.99 -13.79 13.88
CA ASP A 105 18.40 -14.07 13.60
C ASP A 105 18.66 -14.00 12.09
N GLU A 106 17.81 -14.63 11.27
CA GLU A 106 17.92 -14.57 9.83
C GLU A 106 17.74 -13.14 9.30
N LEU A 107 16.76 -12.39 9.84
CA LEU A 107 16.53 -10.99 9.47
C LEU A 107 17.74 -10.11 9.79
N ARG A 108 18.35 -10.25 10.99
CA ARG A 108 19.53 -9.49 11.39
C ARG A 108 20.72 -9.81 10.50
N ASP A 109 20.98 -11.10 10.25
CA ASP A 109 22.21 -11.55 9.60
C ASP A 109 22.19 -11.41 8.08
N LYS A 110 20.99 -11.51 7.47
CA LYS A 110 20.83 -11.54 6.01
C LYS A 110 19.86 -10.48 5.47
N GLY A 111 19.18 -9.75 6.33
CA GLY A 111 18.19 -8.72 5.93
C GLY A 111 18.86 -7.48 5.35
N LEU A 112 18.92 -7.40 4.01
CA LEU A 112 19.48 -6.26 3.30
C LEU A 112 18.41 -5.63 2.41
N ILE A 113 18.40 -4.30 2.38
CA ILE A 113 17.61 -3.48 1.46
C ILE A 113 18.59 -2.69 0.61
N ASP A 114 18.61 -2.90 -0.69
CA ASP A 114 19.58 -2.27 -1.61
C ASP A 114 21.04 -2.45 -1.11
N GLU A 115 21.39 -3.69 -0.74
CA GLU A 115 22.70 -4.08 -0.19
C GLU A 115 23.08 -3.45 1.16
N ARG A 116 22.15 -2.75 1.80
CA ARG A 116 22.35 -2.06 3.09
C ARG A 116 21.58 -2.74 4.21
N PRO A 117 22.15 -2.82 5.42
CA PRO A 117 21.48 -3.43 6.56
C PRO A 117 20.29 -2.60 7.03
N ILE A 118 19.26 -3.29 7.50
CA ILE A 118 18.13 -2.67 8.16
C ILE A 118 18.61 -2.00 9.44
N ARG A 119 18.24 -0.73 9.66
CA ARG A 119 18.63 0.06 10.83
C ARG A 119 17.48 0.33 11.79
N PHE A 120 16.25 0.36 11.30
CA PHE A 120 15.09 0.63 12.16
C PHE A 120 13.88 -0.20 11.74
N ILE A 121 13.00 -0.45 12.70
CA ILE A 121 11.74 -1.19 12.50
C ILE A 121 10.60 -0.44 13.18
N MET A 122 9.57 -0.06 12.43
CA MET A 122 8.32 0.49 12.93
C MET A 122 7.33 -0.65 13.15
N ILE A 123 6.75 -0.76 14.35
CA ILE A 123 5.98 -1.93 14.77
C ILE A 123 4.58 -1.49 15.18
N LYS A 124 3.55 -2.10 14.57
CA LYS A 124 2.16 -1.85 14.95
C LYS A 124 1.96 -2.22 16.41
N ALA A 125 1.47 -1.27 17.20
CA ALA A 125 1.21 -1.49 18.62
C ALA A 125 -0.27 -1.58 18.91
N THR A 126 -1.03 -0.57 18.48
CA THR A 126 -2.45 -0.45 18.81
C THR A 126 -3.26 0.10 17.64
N GLU A 127 -4.57 -0.13 17.70
CA GLU A 127 -5.53 0.41 16.74
C GLU A 127 -6.80 0.82 17.50
N GLY A 128 -7.29 2.03 17.24
CA GLY A 128 -8.46 2.55 17.90
C GLY A 128 -8.30 2.58 19.44
N ALA A 129 -9.40 2.52 20.17
CA ALA A 129 -9.39 2.62 21.62
C ALA A 129 -9.27 1.27 22.35
N SER A 130 -9.16 0.13 21.63
CA SER A 130 -9.27 -1.19 22.28
C SER A 130 -8.45 -2.32 21.69
N ARG A 131 -7.92 -2.19 20.47
CA ARG A 131 -7.18 -3.28 19.81
C ARG A 131 -5.68 -3.13 20.02
N VAL A 132 -5.04 -4.18 20.52
CA VAL A 132 -3.58 -4.34 20.53
C VAL A 132 -3.20 -5.28 19.40
N ASP A 133 -2.14 -4.99 18.66
CA ASP A 133 -1.59 -5.92 17.69
C ASP A 133 -1.05 -7.16 18.43
N GLU A 134 -1.47 -8.35 18.00
CA GLU A 134 -1.21 -9.60 18.73
C GLU A 134 0.27 -9.94 18.85
N ASN A 135 1.09 -9.50 17.87
CA ASN A 135 2.52 -9.74 17.83
C ASN A 135 3.34 -8.55 18.38
N PHE A 136 2.69 -7.45 18.79
CA PHE A 136 3.39 -6.24 19.21
C PHE A 136 4.43 -6.49 20.30
N ARG A 137 4.03 -7.13 21.38
CA ARG A 137 4.91 -7.31 22.55
C ARG A 137 6.17 -8.09 22.20
N ASP A 138 6.00 -9.17 21.45
CA ASP A 138 7.09 -10.03 21.05
C ASP A 138 7.97 -9.33 20.00
N ASN A 139 7.38 -8.81 18.93
CA ASN A 139 8.11 -8.09 17.89
C ASN A 139 8.89 -6.89 18.46
N PHE A 140 8.29 -6.15 19.40
CA PHE A 140 8.91 -4.98 19.98
C PHE A 140 10.11 -5.36 20.87
N HIS A 141 10.01 -6.46 21.61
CA HIS A 141 11.11 -7.02 22.38
C HIS A 141 12.23 -7.54 21.47
N GLN A 142 11.91 -8.40 20.53
CA GLN A 142 12.85 -9.04 19.63
C GLN A 142 13.63 -8.03 18.77
N ALA A 143 12.97 -6.99 18.27
CA ALA A 143 13.64 -5.95 17.49
C ALA A 143 14.79 -5.30 18.27
N ARG A 144 14.61 -5.07 19.56
CA ARG A 144 15.67 -4.52 20.43
C ARG A 144 16.80 -5.52 20.69
N GLU A 145 16.45 -6.77 21.04
CA GLU A 145 17.44 -7.82 21.32
C GLU A 145 18.36 -8.08 20.11
N HIS A 146 17.83 -7.86 18.88
CA HIS A 146 18.60 -8.01 17.65
C HIS A 146 19.25 -6.71 17.17
N GLY A 147 19.23 -5.64 17.99
CA GLY A 147 19.99 -4.41 17.77
C GLY A 147 19.35 -3.42 16.80
N PHE A 148 18.08 -3.60 16.46
CA PHE A 148 17.36 -2.63 15.63
C PHE A 148 16.88 -1.43 16.45
N THR A 149 16.96 -0.24 15.87
CA THR A 149 16.23 0.93 16.39
C THR A 149 14.75 0.70 16.14
N ARG A 150 13.95 0.62 17.19
CA ARG A 150 12.53 0.27 17.07
C ARG A 150 11.62 1.47 17.31
N GLY A 151 10.45 1.47 16.69
CA GLY A 151 9.38 2.44 16.91
C GLY A 151 8.04 1.73 17.05
N ALA A 152 7.10 2.35 17.76
CA ALA A 152 5.75 1.82 17.93
C ALA A 152 4.74 2.75 17.26
N TYR A 153 3.84 2.20 16.41
CA TYR A 153 2.80 2.99 15.78
C TYR A 153 1.38 2.63 16.23
N HIS A 154 0.54 3.65 16.27
CA HIS A 154 -0.88 3.56 16.54
C HIS A 154 -1.68 3.80 15.27
N PHE A 155 -2.49 2.85 14.85
CA PHE A 155 -3.42 3.02 13.73
C PHE A 155 -4.67 3.76 14.19
N TYR A 156 -4.86 4.97 13.65
CA TYR A 156 -5.97 5.85 14.02
C TYR A 156 -7.30 5.34 13.49
N SER A 157 -8.22 5.06 14.39
CA SER A 157 -9.57 4.63 14.03
C SER A 157 -10.53 5.80 13.93
N VAL A 158 -11.36 5.82 12.90
CA VAL A 158 -12.45 6.79 12.73
C VAL A 158 -13.66 6.55 13.66
N HIS A 159 -13.61 5.47 14.46
CA HIS A 159 -14.76 5.01 15.27
C HIS A 159 -14.63 5.29 16.77
N SER A 160 -13.57 5.94 17.20
CA SER A 160 -13.35 6.29 18.61
C SER A 160 -12.72 7.67 18.74
N SER A 161 -12.84 8.30 19.92
CA SER A 161 -12.29 9.62 20.14
C SER A 161 -10.75 9.60 20.13
N ALA A 162 -10.14 10.70 19.70
CA ALA A 162 -8.67 10.85 19.70
C ALA A 162 -8.10 10.66 21.11
N ARG A 163 -8.76 11.19 22.12
CA ARG A 163 -8.39 11.08 23.54
C ARG A 163 -8.36 9.63 24.02
N ASP A 164 -9.41 8.86 23.71
CA ASP A 164 -9.47 7.45 24.14
C ASP A 164 -8.38 6.62 23.46
N GLN A 165 -8.11 6.89 22.18
CA GLN A 165 -7.04 6.25 21.42
C GLN A 165 -5.67 6.61 21.99
N ALA A 166 -5.38 7.88 22.27
CA ALA A 166 -4.13 8.32 22.86
C ALA A 166 -3.89 7.67 24.22
N ASN A 167 -4.90 7.70 25.09
CA ASN A 167 -4.83 7.07 26.40
C ASN A 167 -4.65 5.56 26.32
N PHE A 168 -5.27 4.91 25.33
CA PHE A 168 -5.09 3.48 25.10
C PHE A 168 -3.68 3.16 24.67
N PHE A 169 -3.12 3.90 23.71
CA PHE A 169 -1.72 3.76 23.26
C PHE A 169 -0.75 3.90 24.46
N ILE A 170 -0.86 4.96 25.23
CA ILE A 170 -0.01 5.23 26.40
C ILE A 170 -0.04 4.08 27.41
N ARG A 171 -1.20 3.48 27.65
CA ARG A 171 -1.31 2.34 28.58
C ARG A 171 -0.64 1.08 28.06
N LYS A 172 -0.56 0.89 26.75
CA LYS A 172 -0.08 -0.35 26.12
C LYS A 172 1.37 -0.30 25.68
N VAL A 173 1.87 0.88 25.34
CA VAL A 173 3.24 1.07 24.83
C VAL A 173 4.14 1.63 25.92
N LYS A 174 5.28 1.00 26.11
CA LYS A 174 6.35 1.47 26.99
C LYS A 174 7.58 1.70 26.14
N LEU A 175 7.89 2.96 25.89
CA LEU A 175 9.08 3.35 25.15
C LEU A 175 10.23 3.59 26.11
N GLU A 176 11.43 3.26 25.67
CA GLU A 176 12.66 3.34 26.43
C GLU A 176 13.69 4.19 25.68
N LYS A 177 14.79 4.53 26.35
CA LYS A 177 15.91 5.23 25.70
C LYS A 177 16.42 4.45 24.48
N GLY A 178 16.57 5.13 23.35
CA GLY A 178 16.96 4.55 22.09
C GLY A 178 15.80 4.11 21.20
N ASP A 179 14.57 4.09 21.70
CA ASP A 179 13.38 3.88 20.87
C ASP A 179 13.03 5.15 20.08
N LEU A 180 12.45 5.00 18.92
CA LEU A 180 11.92 6.13 18.12
C LEU A 180 10.70 6.76 18.82
N PRO A 181 10.39 8.02 18.53
CA PRO A 181 9.17 8.65 19.01
C PRO A 181 7.93 7.84 18.67
N PRO A 182 6.84 7.99 19.46
CA PRO A 182 5.55 7.39 19.13
C PRO A 182 5.11 7.79 17.72
N VAL A 183 4.43 6.89 17.01
CA VAL A 183 3.92 7.18 15.66
C VAL A 183 2.39 7.15 15.67
N LEU A 184 1.77 8.18 15.08
CA LEU A 184 0.36 8.21 14.75
C LEU A 184 0.17 7.92 13.27
N ASP A 185 -0.44 6.80 12.94
CA ASP A 185 -0.76 6.38 11.59
C ASP A 185 -2.19 6.82 11.25
N VAL A 186 -2.32 7.82 10.36
CA VAL A 186 -3.57 8.48 10.00
C VAL A 186 -3.82 8.35 8.51
N GLU A 187 -4.74 7.50 8.12
CA GLU A 187 -5.05 7.21 6.72
C GLU A 187 -6.48 7.54 6.31
N HIS A 188 -7.36 7.70 7.27
CA HIS A 188 -8.79 7.90 7.02
C HIS A 188 -9.35 9.05 7.86
N LYS A 189 -10.24 9.84 7.23
CA LYS A 189 -11.02 10.87 7.90
C LYS A 189 -12.45 10.35 8.17
N PRO A 190 -13.02 10.52 9.38
CA PRO A 190 -14.42 10.22 9.64
C PRO A 190 -15.34 11.01 8.69
N LYS A 191 -16.31 10.32 8.09
CA LYS A 191 -17.26 10.95 7.14
C LYS A 191 -18.07 12.06 7.80
N GLN A 192 -18.36 11.91 9.09
CA GLN A 192 -19.20 12.81 9.89
C GLN A 192 -18.46 14.06 10.37
N GLN A 193 -17.12 14.05 10.37
CA GLN A 193 -16.32 15.20 10.79
C GLN A 193 -16.03 16.12 9.59
N SER A 194 -16.11 17.41 9.83
CA SER A 194 -15.52 18.41 8.93
C SER A 194 -13.99 18.28 8.90
N PRO A 195 -13.30 18.80 7.89
CA PRO A 195 -11.84 18.83 7.87
C PRO A 195 -11.23 19.50 9.12
N GLN A 196 -11.88 20.55 9.64
CA GLN A 196 -11.41 21.26 10.82
C GLN A 196 -11.54 20.45 12.10
N GLU A 197 -12.67 19.79 12.32
CA GLU A 197 -12.87 18.89 13.48
C GLU A 197 -11.89 17.73 13.44
N PHE A 198 -11.64 17.18 12.25
CA PHE A 198 -10.67 16.12 12.08
C PHE A 198 -9.25 16.58 12.43
N LYS A 199 -8.81 17.76 11.97
CA LYS A 199 -7.52 18.33 12.34
C LYS A 199 -7.39 18.49 13.86
N GLN A 200 -8.42 18.96 14.53
CA GLN A 200 -8.43 19.10 15.99
C GLN A 200 -8.31 17.73 16.69
N SER A 201 -8.99 16.72 16.18
CA SER A 201 -8.89 15.36 16.70
C SER A 201 -7.48 14.79 16.57
N VAL A 202 -6.84 14.95 15.41
CA VAL A 202 -5.45 14.52 15.19
C VAL A 202 -4.50 15.26 16.15
N LEU A 203 -4.66 16.59 16.28
CA LEU A 203 -3.85 17.39 17.20
C LEU A 203 -4.06 17.02 18.66
N GLU A 204 -5.28 16.68 19.07
CA GLU A 204 -5.56 16.22 20.42
C GLU A 204 -4.76 14.95 20.75
N TRP A 205 -4.76 13.96 19.85
CA TRP A 205 -3.97 12.75 20.03
C TRP A 205 -2.47 13.07 20.15
N LEU A 206 -1.95 13.87 19.22
CA LEU A 206 -0.53 14.23 19.19
C LEU A 206 -0.10 14.93 20.49
N ARG A 207 -0.87 15.89 20.98
CA ARG A 207 -0.55 16.64 22.20
C ARG A 207 -0.58 15.76 23.46
N ILE A 208 -1.57 14.90 23.60
CA ILE A 208 -1.67 13.98 24.74
C ILE A 208 -0.47 13.04 24.78
N VAL A 209 -0.07 12.52 23.62
CA VAL A 209 1.04 11.58 23.52
C VAL A 209 2.40 12.31 23.67
N GLU A 210 2.53 13.52 23.10
CA GLU A 210 3.70 14.38 23.30
C GLU A 210 3.91 14.72 24.77
N GLU A 211 2.84 15.12 25.49
CA GLU A 211 2.90 15.45 26.92
C GLU A 211 3.37 14.24 27.75
N TYR A 212 2.90 13.05 27.43
CA TYR A 212 3.24 11.84 28.18
C TYR A 212 4.70 11.37 27.96
N TYR A 213 5.16 11.34 26.68
CA TYR A 213 6.50 10.83 26.37
C TYR A 213 7.59 11.93 26.36
N GLY A 214 7.20 13.19 26.39
CA GLY A 214 8.13 14.32 26.36
C GLY A 214 8.83 14.54 25.01
N VAL A 215 8.32 13.91 23.95
CA VAL A 215 8.86 14.01 22.58
C VAL A 215 7.72 14.17 21.56
N LYS A 216 7.99 14.86 20.47
CA LYS A 216 7.01 15.03 19.39
C LYS A 216 6.75 13.70 18.69
N PRO A 217 5.49 13.22 18.64
CA PRO A 217 5.14 12.05 17.85
C PRO A 217 5.41 12.25 16.35
N ILE A 218 5.67 11.16 15.64
CA ILE A 218 5.77 11.11 14.19
C ILE A 218 4.37 10.95 13.62
N ILE A 219 4.05 11.67 12.53
CA ILE A 219 2.80 11.49 11.79
C ILE A 219 3.09 10.63 10.56
N TYR A 220 2.52 9.42 10.51
CA TYR A 220 2.49 8.63 9.28
C TYR A 220 1.19 8.86 8.53
N THR A 221 1.31 9.04 7.22
CA THR A 221 0.17 9.14 6.31
C THR A 221 0.58 8.98 4.84
N TYR A 222 -0.38 8.72 3.96
CA TYR A 222 -0.14 8.80 2.52
C TYR A 222 0.12 10.24 2.07
N TYR A 223 1.00 10.40 1.10
CA TYR A 223 1.29 11.69 0.48
C TYR A 223 0.02 12.46 0.08
N LYS A 224 -0.92 11.80 -0.63
CA LYS A 224 -2.18 12.41 -1.03
C LYS A 224 -3.06 12.84 0.16
N PHE A 225 -3.12 12.02 1.21
CA PHE A 225 -3.91 12.32 2.40
C PHE A 225 -3.30 13.49 3.16
N LYS A 226 -1.97 13.53 3.27
CA LYS A 226 -1.23 14.66 3.84
C LYS A 226 -1.62 15.96 3.15
N MET A 227 -1.51 16.01 1.82
CA MET A 227 -1.82 17.21 1.04
C MET A 227 -3.29 17.64 1.14
N GLN A 228 -4.20 16.70 1.37
CA GLN A 228 -5.63 16.98 1.41
C GLN A 228 -6.13 17.41 2.80
N TYR A 229 -5.58 16.85 3.87
CA TYR A 229 -6.13 17.00 5.21
C TYR A 229 -5.14 17.47 6.27
N LEU A 230 -3.85 17.23 6.08
CA LEU A 230 -2.81 17.51 7.07
C LEU A 230 -1.77 18.54 6.57
N ASP A 231 -2.06 19.22 5.46
CA ASP A 231 -1.24 20.32 4.93
C ASP A 231 -1.64 21.64 5.62
N ASP A 232 -1.25 21.76 6.89
CA ASP A 232 -1.56 22.90 7.74
C ASP A 232 -0.34 23.17 8.63
N PRO A 233 0.11 24.43 8.78
CA PRO A 233 1.28 24.79 9.59
C PRO A 233 1.26 24.30 11.02
N VAL A 234 0.10 23.99 11.57
CA VAL A 234 -0.05 23.45 12.94
C VAL A 234 0.61 22.07 13.09
N PHE A 235 0.80 21.33 11.99
CA PHE A 235 1.48 20.05 11.96
C PHE A 235 2.96 20.11 11.65
N ASP A 236 3.49 21.27 11.18
CA ASP A 236 4.89 21.43 10.83
C ASP A 236 5.90 21.09 11.94
N PRO A 237 5.57 21.30 13.24
CA PRO A 237 6.46 20.89 14.32
C PRO A 237 6.63 19.37 14.48
N TYR A 238 5.76 18.56 13.87
CA TYR A 238 5.78 17.11 13.99
C TYR A 238 6.53 16.48 12.81
N PRO A 239 7.45 15.52 13.04
CA PRO A 239 8.12 14.83 11.95
C PRO A 239 7.13 13.97 11.16
N TYR A 240 7.29 13.94 9.84
CA TYR A 240 6.45 13.11 8.97
C TYR A 240 7.16 11.82 8.56
N TRP A 241 6.37 10.74 8.53
CA TRP A 241 6.64 9.51 7.82
C TRP A 241 5.62 9.38 6.68
N ILE A 242 6.07 9.60 5.44
CA ILE A 242 5.21 9.69 4.26
C ILE A 242 5.20 8.35 3.51
N ALA A 243 4.02 7.80 3.27
CA ALA A 243 3.85 6.70 2.33
C ALA A 243 3.62 7.27 0.92
N HIS A 244 4.54 6.95 0.02
CA HIS A 244 4.45 7.34 -1.38
C HIS A 244 5.18 6.31 -2.24
N TYR A 245 4.43 5.33 -2.77
CA TYR A 245 4.99 4.17 -3.43
C TYR A 245 5.33 4.44 -4.89
N TYR A 246 6.37 3.76 -5.38
CA TYR A 246 6.75 3.70 -6.80
C TYR A 246 7.02 5.07 -7.45
N VAL A 247 7.53 6.01 -6.67
CA VAL A 247 8.05 7.30 -7.12
C VAL A 247 9.56 7.35 -6.93
N GLU A 248 10.23 8.17 -7.72
CA GLU A 248 11.68 8.34 -7.60
C GLU A 248 12.08 9.21 -6.40
N LYS A 249 11.18 10.11 -5.98
CA LYS A 249 11.40 11.02 -4.85
C LYS A 249 10.08 11.46 -4.24
N VAL A 250 10.13 11.89 -2.99
CA VAL A 250 9.01 12.58 -2.34
C VAL A 250 9.04 14.06 -2.76
N GLU A 251 7.99 14.51 -3.45
CA GLU A 251 7.89 15.90 -3.94
C GLU A 251 7.42 16.89 -2.87
N TYR A 252 7.08 16.41 -1.67
CA TYR A 252 6.70 17.24 -0.55
C TYR A 252 7.89 18.13 -0.11
N LYS A 253 7.70 19.44 -0.13
CA LYS A 253 8.74 20.42 0.20
C LYS A 253 8.93 20.66 1.70
N GLY A 254 8.04 20.13 2.54
CA GLY A 254 8.14 20.22 4.01
C GLY A 254 9.12 19.23 4.60
N ALA A 255 9.36 19.36 5.90
CA ALA A 255 10.24 18.48 6.64
C ALA A 255 9.60 17.09 6.82
N TRP A 256 10.08 16.10 6.08
CA TRP A 256 9.78 14.71 6.32
C TRP A 256 11.05 13.95 6.77
N LYS A 257 10.84 12.94 7.61
CA LYS A 257 11.95 12.16 8.18
C LYS A 257 11.99 10.73 7.66
N PHE A 258 10.83 10.13 7.41
CA PHE A 258 10.73 8.75 6.92
C PHE A 258 9.89 8.70 5.65
N TRP A 259 10.21 7.77 4.78
CA TRP A 259 9.47 7.51 3.57
C TRP A 259 9.28 6.00 3.38
N GLN A 260 8.02 5.56 3.41
CA GLN A 260 7.61 4.22 3.01
C GLN A 260 7.45 4.21 1.49
N HIS A 261 8.40 3.57 0.80
CA HIS A 261 8.51 3.68 -0.66
C HIS A 261 7.96 2.48 -1.43
N THR A 262 7.73 1.33 -0.77
CA THR A 262 7.11 0.14 -1.36
C THR A 262 6.41 -0.72 -0.31
N ASP A 263 5.34 -1.38 -0.75
CA ASP A 263 4.57 -2.41 -0.02
C ASP A 263 4.84 -3.83 -0.55
N ALA A 264 5.88 -4.00 -1.36
CA ALA A 264 6.17 -5.25 -2.07
C ALA A 264 7.53 -5.85 -1.73
N GLY A 265 8.19 -5.35 -0.68
CA GLY A 265 9.49 -5.85 -0.23
C GLY A 265 9.44 -7.33 0.20
N ARG A 266 10.58 -8.00 0.11
CA ARG A 266 10.78 -9.35 0.64
C ARG A 266 12.14 -9.42 1.30
N LEU A 267 12.19 -10.04 2.47
CA LEU A 267 13.40 -10.19 3.27
C LEU A 267 13.54 -11.60 3.79
N PRO A 268 14.77 -12.10 3.93
CA PRO A 268 15.05 -13.29 4.74
C PRO A 268 14.49 -13.13 6.16
N GLY A 269 13.96 -14.19 6.73
CA GLY A 269 13.36 -14.18 8.06
C GLY A 269 11.89 -13.72 8.11
N ILE A 270 11.35 -13.09 7.05
CA ILE A 270 9.95 -12.66 6.97
C ILE A 270 9.20 -13.40 5.87
N LYS A 271 8.09 -14.05 6.24
CA LYS A 271 7.21 -14.72 5.28
C LYS A 271 6.28 -13.72 4.62
N GLY A 272 6.34 -13.62 3.29
CA GLY A 272 5.45 -12.74 2.54
C GLY A 272 6.07 -11.39 2.20
N LYS A 273 5.21 -10.39 2.09
CA LYS A 273 5.60 -9.01 1.79
C LYS A 273 5.83 -8.21 3.06
N VAL A 274 6.72 -7.25 2.98
CA VAL A 274 7.00 -6.27 4.04
C VAL A 274 7.26 -4.90 3.41
N ASP A 275 6.86 -3.86 4.09
CA ASP A 275 7.01 -2.49 3.63
C ASP A 275 8.42 -2.00 3.88
N PHE A 276 9.04 -1.39 2.85
CA PHE A 276 10.37 -0.81 2.96
C PHE A 276 10.32 0.67 3.16
N ASN A 277 11.18 1.11 4.06
CA ASN A 277 11.29 2.48 4.49
C ASN A 277 12.72 2.99 4.36
N ILE A 278 12.85 4.30 4.15
CA ILE A 278 14.10 5.01 4.29
C ILE A 278 13.97 6.11 5.34
N TYR A 279 15.07 6.48 5.96
CA TYR A 279 15.21 7.67 6.77
C TYR A 279 15.93 8.76 5.97
N ASN A 280 15.38 9.97 5.97
CA ASN A 280 15.95 11.12 5.28
C ASN A 280 16.97 11.84 6.18
N GLY A 281 18.17 11.29 6.22
CA GLY A 281 19.27 11.80 7.02
C GLY A 281 20.32 10.70 7.30
N SER A 282 21.31 11.05 8.08
CA SER A 282 22.36 10.15 8.51
C SER A 282 21.90 9.24 9.66
N PHE A 283 22.65 8.18 9.92
CA PHE A 283 22.39 7.31 11.09
C PHE A 283 22.53 8.07 12.42
N TYR A 284 23.42 9.04 12.46
CA TYR A 284 23.57 9.91 13.61
C TYR A 284 22.32 10.77 13.88
N GLU A 285 21.73 11.35 12.84
CA GLU A 285 20.49 12.12 12.95
C GLU A 285 19.30 11.21 13.33
N LEU A 286 19.25 9.97 12.83
CA LEU A 286 18.26 9.00 13.29
C LEU A 286 18.38 8.74 14.80
N ARG A 287 19.61 8.59 15.30
CA ARG A 287 19.84 8.41 16.74
C ARG A 287 19.50 9.65 17.56
N LYS A 288 19.75 10.86 17.04
CA LYS A 288 19.29 12.11 17.68
C LYS A 288 17.77 12.20 17.83
N LEU A 289 17.02 11.54 16.95
CA LEU A 289 15.55 11.50 17.01
C LEU A 289 15.02 10.58 18.12
N THR A 290 15.83 9.63 18.62
CA THR A 290 15.37 8.65 19.59
C THR A 290 15.12 9.25 20.98
N ILE A 291 14.28 8.60 21.77
CA ILE A 291 14.00 8.97 23.16
C ILE A 291 15.29 8.90 23.99
N GLY A 292 15.53 9.93 24.79
CA GLY A 292 16.73 10.04 25.62
C GLY A 292 18.04 10.18 24.85
N ALA A 293 18.00 10.58 23.60
CA ALA A 293 19.16 10.70 22.72
C ALA A 293 20.27 11.59 23.29
N ARG A 294 19.94 12.70 23.98
CA ARG A 294 20.94 13.58 24.62
C ARG A 294 21.82 12.84 25.62
N GLU A 295 21.24 11.95 26.39
CA GLU A 295 21.98 11.13 27.35
C GLU A 295 22.78 10.01 26.68
N LEU A 296 22.32 9.49 25.53
CA LEU A 296 22.96 8.38 24.83
C LEU A 296 24.18 8.81 23.98
N ILE A 297 24.13 10.00 23.39
CA ILE A 297 25.17 10.50 22.46
C ILE A 297 25.95 11.69 22.98
N GLY A 298 25.63 12.14 24.21
CA GLY A 298 26.28 13.29 24.87
C GLY A 298 25.67 14.63 24.48
N GLU A 299 25.74 15.59 25.41
CA GLU A 299 25.18 16.94 25.18
C GLU A 299 25.91 17.73 24.08
N ASP A 300 27.20 17.46 23.90
CA ASP A 300 28.04 18.17 22.91
C ASP A 300 27.63 17.88 21.46
N ALA A 301 26.95 16.78 21.22
CA ALA A 301 26.44 16.40 19.90
C ALA A 301 25.23 17.23 19.42
N TYR A 302 24.66 18.08 20.28
CA TYR A 302 23.53 18.97 19.99
C TYR A 302 23.90 20.45 19.89
N LYS A 303 25.19 20.77 20.01
CA LYS A 303 25.70 22.13 19.87
C LYS A 303 26.16 22.39 18.45
N ASP A 304 25.21 22.44 17.49
CA ASP A 304 25.43 22.96 16.13
C ASP A 304 24.87 24.37 16.01
#